data_6a9541047f559ee427778933d8a89f54
#
_entry.id   6a9541047f559ee427778933d8a89f54
#
_cell.length_a   1.000
_cell.length_b   1.000
_cell.length_c   1.000
_cell.angle_alpha   90.00
_cell.angle_beta   90.00
_cell.angle_gamma   90.00
#
_symmetry.space_group_name_H-M   'P 1'
#
loop_
_entity.id
_entity.type
_entity.pdbx_description
1 polymer ?
#
loop_
_entity_poly.entity_id
_entity_poly.type
_entity_poly.pdbx_seq_one_letter_code
_entity_poly.pdbx_strand_id
1 'polypeptide(L)'
;ALPIYETSVVIACSELGKIGEVNESVNSETLSSTAPFVINGYTYKSFGSNAKYDYAVFVQGTDEYAQKYAQLLSVSFASIKQYYDEKYDRSNFIKNVILDNILPGDIYLKARELHFNSEVSRVCLLIKIVSKTDVSAYDIIQNLFPDKSKDFVININEYEIALVKEIKADTESRDLEKLASSISDTLSSEFYTHCVVGI
;
A
#
# COMPACT_ATOMS: atom_id res chain seq x y z
N ALA A 1 6.35 -13.16 -20.07
CA ALA A 1 5.19 -12.34 -19.70
C ALA A 1 4.76 -12.75 -18.30
N LEU A 2 4.51 -11.80 -17.44
CA LEU A 2 4.04 -12.03 -16.07
C LEU A 2 2.69 -11.32 -15.92
N PRO A 3 1.60 -11.89 -16.40
CA PRO A 3 0.30 -11.33 -16.18
C PRO A 3 -0.32 -11.85 -14.89
N ILE A 4 -1.08 -10.98 -14.24
CA ILE A 4 -1.87 -11.26 -13.04
C ILE A 4 -3.33 -11.09 -13.42
N TYR A 5 -4.13 -12.07 -13.10
CA TYR A 5 -5.58 -12.04 -13.21
C TYR A 5 -6.21 -11.69 -11.87
N GLU A 6 -7.21 -10.83 -11.92
CA GLU A 6 -8.20 -10.64 -10.88
C GLU A 6 -9.58 -10.88 -11.50
N THR A 7 -10.31 -11.88 -10.99
CA THR A 7 -11.67 -12.21 -11.48
C THR A 7 -11.81 -12.17 -13.01
N SER A 8 -11.07 -13.02 -13.71
CA SER A 8 -11.08 -13.17 -15.16
C SER A 8 -10.47 -12.03 -15.99
N VAL A 9 -9.98 -10.95 -15.37
CA VAL A 9 -9.37 -9.79 -16.06
C VAL A 9 -7.87 -9.75 -15.86
N VAL A 10 -7.12 -9.52 -16.93
CA VAL A 10 -5.66 -9.28 -16.85
C VAL A 10 -5.41 -7.89 -16.27
N ILE A 11 -4.91 -7.81 -15.05
CA ILE A 11 -4.61 -6.52 -14.38
C ILE A 11 -3.16 -6.06 -14.55
N ALA A 12 -2.24 -6.99 -14.82
CA ALA A 12 -0.84 -6.68 -15.11
C ALA A 12 -0.26 -7.70 -16.09
N CYS A 13 0.52 -7.23 -17.06
CA CYS A 13 1.19 -8.08 -18.03
C CYS A 13 2.44 -7.38 -18.59
N SER A 14 3.50 -8.15 -18.91
CA SER A 14 4.66 -7.61 -19.64
C SER A 14 4.31 -7.21 -21.09
N GLU A 15 3.25 -7.80 -21.65
CA GLU A 15 2.66 -7.38 -22.92
C GLU A 15 1.51 -6.42 -22.61
N LEU A 16 1.77 -5.12 -22.70
CA LEU A 16 0.81 -4.07 -22.32
C LEU A 16 -0.55 -4.20 -23.04
N GLY A 17 -0.57 -4.72 -24.26
CA GLY A 17 -1.79 -4.93 -25.03
C GLY A 17 -2.76 -5.95 -24.45
N LYS A 18 -2.29 -6.79 -23.52
CA LYS A 18 -3.11 -7.81 -22.86
C LYS A 18 -3.77 -7.31 -21.58
N ILE A 19 -3.40 -6.15 -21.08
CA ILE A 19 -4.00 -5.58 -19.88
C ILE A 19 -5.45 -5.22 -20.20
N GLY A 20 -6.38 -5.70 -19.36
CA GLY A 20 -7.82 -5.53 -19.56
C GLY A 20 -8.49 -6.65 -20.38
N GLU A 21 -7.72 -7.59 -20.96
CA GLU A 21 -8.31 -8.77 -21.61
C GLU A 21 -9.07 -9.62 -20.59
N VAL A 22 -10.23 -10.13 -21.01
CA VAL A 22 -11.08 -11.00 -20.19
C VAL A 22 -10.90 -12.44 -20.63
N ASN A 23 -10.66 -13.33 -19.68
CA ASN A 23 -10.63 -14.77 -19.90
C ASN A 23 -11.60 -15.47 -18.95
N GLU A 24 -12.80 -15.75 -19.42
CA GLU A 24 -13.88 -16.38 -18.63
C GLU A 24 -13.52 -17.77 -18.09
N SER A 25 -12.51 -18.44 -18.67
CA SER A 25 -12.01 -19.71 -18.17
C SER A 25 -11.23 -19.58 -16.85
N VAL A 26 -10.79 -18.37 -16.49
CA VAL A 26 -10.15 -18.06 -15.20
C VAL A 26 -11.22 -17.45 -14.28
N ASN A 27 -12.03 -18.29 -13.69
CA ASN A 27 -13.13 -17.92 -12.80
C ASN A 27 -12.85 -18.31 -11.33
N SER A 28 -13.79 -18.05 -10.44
CA SER A 28 -13.64 -18.35 -9.02
C SER A 28 -13.40 -19.83 -8.70
N GLU A 29 -13.92 -20.75 -9.52
CA GLU A 29 -13.69 -22.19 -9.35
C GLU A 29 -12.24 -22.56 -9.68
N THR A 30 -11.72 -22.07 -10.82
CA THR A 30 -10.32 -22.32 -11.21
C THR A 30 -9.34 -21.63 -10.28
N LEU A 31 -9.67 -20.43 -9.76
CA LEU A 31 -8.87 -19.73 -8.77
C LEU A 31 -8.81 -20.45 -7.42
N SER A 32 -9.81 -21.24 -7.06
CA SER A 32 -9.80 -22.03 -5.81
C SER A 32 -8.83 -23.22 -5.84
N SER A 33 -8.25 -23.54 -7.01
CA SER A 33 -7.30 -24.65 -7.15
C SER A 33 -6.00 -24.38 -6.40
N THR A 34 -5.63 -25.33 -5.54
CA THR A 34 -4.34 -25.32 -4.84
C THR A 34 -3.17 -25.82 -5.70
N ALA A 35 -3.44 -26.48 -6.82
CA ALA A 35 -2.45 -26.95 -7.77
C ALA A 35 -2.35 -26.02 -8.98
N PRO A 36 -1.21 -25.98 -9.70
CA PRO A 36 -1.15 -25.33 -11.01
C PRO A 36 -2.15 -25.96 -11.98
N PHE A 37 -2.76 -25.14 -12.83
CA PHE A 37 -3.68 -25.60 -13.86
C PHE A 37 -3.33 -25.00 -15.23
N VAL A 38 -3.77 -25.63 -16.29
CA VAL A 38 -3.41 -25.25 -17.67
C VAL A 38 -4.67 -24.85 -18.44
N ILE A 39 -4.61 -23.67 -19.08
CA ILE A 39 -5.65 -23.17 -19.98
C ILE A 39 -4.97 -22.56 -21.21
N ASN A 40 -5.40 -22.98 -22.40
CA ASN A 40 -4.98 -22.39 -23.69
C ASN A 40 -3.44 -22.24 -23.86
N GLY A 41 -2.67 -23.24 -23.43
CA GLY A 41 -1.21 -23.24 -23.60
C GLY A 41 -0.45 -22.41 -22.54
N TYR A 42 -1.12 -21.94 -21.50
CA TYR A 42 -0.53 -21.26 -20.35
C TYR A 42 -0.75 -22.04 -19.07
N THR A 43 0.24 -22.04 -18.21
CA THR A 43 0.16 -22.59 -16.86
C THR A 43 -0.16 -21.48 -15.88
N TYR A 44 -1.20 -21.69 -15.11
CA TYR A 44 -1.72 -20.77 -14.09
C TYR A 44 -1.42 -21.29 -12.69
N LYS A 45 -1.24 -20.38 -11.75
CA LYS A 45 -1.19 -20.68 -10.33
C LYS A 45 -1.86 -19.57 -9.53
N SER A 46 -2.86 -19.94 -8.75
CA SER A 46 -3.59 -19.02 -7.89
C SER A 46 -2.75 -18.56 -6.71
N PHE A 47 -2.97 -17.32 -6.26
CA PHE A 47 -2.41 -16.76 -5.04
C PHE A 47 -3.38 -15.77 -4.41
N GLY A 48 -3.19 -15.49 -3.14
CA GLY A 48 -4.02 -14.57 -2.36
C GLY A 48 -3.54 -14.48 -0.93
N SER A 49 -4.27 -13.77 -0.09
CA SER A 49 -4.05 -13.66 1.35
C SER A 49 -5.19 -14.30 2.12
N ASN A 50 -4.89 -14.83 3.34
CA ASN A 50 -5.89 -15.38 4.26
C ASN A 50 -6.79 -16.49 3.68
N ALA A 51 -6.19 -17.44 2.95
CA ALA A 51 -6.89 -18.56 2.31
C ALA A 51 -7.91 -18.17 1.23
N LYS A 52 -7.92 -16.92 0.79
CA LYS A 52 -8.72 -16.45 -0.32
C LYS A 52 -7.84 -16.24 -1.55
N TYR A 53 -8.14 -16.93 -2.62
CA TYR A 53 -7.40 -16.86 -3.88
C TYR A 53 -8.17 -15.99 -4.87
N ASP A 54 -7.85 -14.70 -4.89
CA ASP A 54 -8.50 -13.73 -5.77
C ASP A 54 -7.68 -13.47 -7.04
N TYR A 55 -6.43 -13.93 -7.07
CA TYR A 55 -5.48 -13.66 -8.15
C TYR A 55 -4.88 -14.94 -8.71
N ALA A 56 -4.48 -14.90 -9.97
CA ALA A 56 -3.64 -15.93 -10.57
C ALA A 56 -2.50 -15.30 -11.37
N VAL A 57 -1.32 -15.86 -11.24
CA VAL A 57 -0.20 -15.63 -12.14
C VAL A 57 -0.25 -16.67 -13.25
N PHE A 58 0.17 -16.32 -14.46
CA PHE A 58 0.31 -17.27 -15.53
C PHE A 58 1.63 -17.14 -16.31
N VAL A 59 2.08 -18.26 -16.82
CA VAL A 59 3.32 -18.41 -17.57
C VAL A 59 3.02 -19.11 -18.88
N GLN A 60 3.58 -18.67 -19.98
CA GLN A 60 3.46 -19.37 -21.25
C GLN A 60 4.18 -20.73 -21.19
N GLY A 61 3.51 -21.76 -21.66
CA GLY A 61 3.98 -23.15 -21.63
C GLY A 61 3.15 -24.03 -20.71
N THR A 62 3.30 -25.35 -20.88
CA THR A 62 2.55 -26.39 -20.17
C THR A 62 3.45 -27.44 -19.56
N ASP A 63 4.77 -27.27 -19.73
CA ASP A 63 5.80 -28.17 -19.25
C ASP A 63 6.09 -28.00 -17.74
N GLU A 64 6.94 -28.86 -17.22
CA GLU A 64 7.34 -28.84 -15.81
C GLU A 64 8.02 -27.53 -15.41
N TYR A 65 8.74 -26.89 -16.34
CA TYR A 65 9.39 -25.59 -16.07
C TYR A 65 8.35 -24.47 -15.91
N ALA A 66 7.34 -24.43 -16.79
CA ALA A 66 6.24 -23.48 -16.69
C ALA A 66 5.49 -23.62 -15.36
N GLN A 67 5.26 -24.87 -14.89
CA GLN A 67 4.65 -25.14 -13.59
C GLN A 67 5.51 -24.65 -12.42
N LYS A 68 6.83 -24.92 -12.44
CA LYS A 68 7.76 -24.45 -11.40
C LYS A 68 7.84 -22.92 -11.35
N TYR A 69 7.90 -22.26 -12.52
CA TYR A 69 7.89 -20.81 -12.59
C TYR A 69 6.58 -20.22 -12.07
N ALA A 70 5.44 -20.76 -12.46
CA ALA A 70 4.15 -20.28 -11.96
C ALA A 70 4.04 -20.44 -10.43
N GLN A 71 4.53 -21.54 -9.86
CA GLN A 71 4.59 -21.75 -8.41
C GLN A 71 5.50 -20.74 -7.71
N LEU A 72 6.72 -20.55 -8.21
CA LEU A 72 7.67 -19.59 -7.62
C LEU A 72 7.09 -18.16 -7.63
N LEU A 73 6.52 -17.76 -8.75
CA LEU A 73 5.92 -16.44 -8.92
C LEU A 73 4.70 -16.25 -8.02
N SER A 74 3.86 -17.28 -7.86
CA SER A 74 2.68 -17.20 -6.97
C SER A 74 3.09 -16.95 -5.52
N VAL A 75 4.16 -17.60 -5.03
CA VAL A 75 4.69 -17.36 -3.67
C VAL A 75 5.24 -15.94 -3.55
N SER A 76 6.01 -15.49 -4.54
CA SER A 76 6.59 -14.14 -4.53
C SER A 76 5.50 -13.06 -4.53
N PHE A 77 4.49 -13.20 -5.39
CA PHE A 77 3.37 -12.25 -5.45
C PHE A 77 2.45 -12.30 -4.23
N ALA A 78 2.24 -13.50 -3.65
CA ALA A 78 1.51 -13.62 -2.38
C ALA A 78 2.22 -12.83 -1.25
N SER A 79 3.54 -12.96 -1.15
CA SER A 79 4.33 -12.22 -0.16
C SER A 79 4.29 -10.69 -0.39
N ILE A 80 4.39 -10.25 -1.65
CA ILE A 80 4.27 -8.84 -2.01
C ILE A 80 2.87 -8.32 -1.66
N LYS A 81 1.81 -9.06 -2.03
CA LYS A 81 0.43 -8.70 -1.70
C LYS A 81 0.23 -8.57 -0.20
N GLN A 82 0.66 -9.57 0.57
CA GLN A 82 0.57 -9.54 2.02
C GLN A 82 1.26 -8.30 2.61
N TYR A 83 2.46 -7.96 2.13
CA TYR A 83 3.15 -6.75 2.55
C TYR A 83 2.36 -5.47 2.28
N TYR A 84 1.71 -5.36 1.11
CA TYR A 84 0.88 -4.21 0.77
C TYR A 84 -0.41 -4.16 1.59
N ASP A 85 -1.06 -5.31 1.81
CA ASP A 85 -2.27 -5.42 2.62
C ASP A 85 -1.99 -4.97 4.07
N GLU A 86 -0.94 -5.51 4.70
CA GLU A 86 -0.53 -5.12 6.06
C GLU A 86 -0.23 -3.63 6.17
N LYS A 87 0.46 -3.06 5.17
CA LYS A 87 0.76 -1.64 5.13
C LYS A 87 -0.49 -0.78 4.98
N TYR A 88 -1.41 -1.18 4.11
CA TYR A 88 -2.69 -0.50 3.91
C TYR A 88 -3.53 -0.55 5.19
N ASP A 89 -3.58 -1.70 5.84
CA ASP A 89 -4.30 -1.89 7.09
C ASP A 89 -3.73 -1.03 8.23
N ARG A 90 -2.40 -0.90 8.34
CA ARG A 90 -1.75 0.00 9.31
C ARG A 90 -2.08 1.47 9.05
N SER A 91 -2.03 1.90 7.79
CA SER A 91 -2.38 3.28 7.43
C SER A 91 -3.85 3.60 7.70
N ASN A 92 -4.75 2.67 7.40
CA ASN A 92 -6.17 2.80 7.73
C ASN A 92 -6.43 2.80 9.23
N PHE A 93 -5.72 1.94 9.98
CA PHE A 93 -5.79 1.93 11.43
C PHE A 93 -5.44 3.30 12.01
N ILE A 94 -4.29 3.88 11.61
CA ILE A 94 -3.87 5.19 12.10
C ILE A 94 -4.86 6.27 11.67
N LYS A 95 -5.36 6.25 10.42
CA LYS A 95 -6.39 7.16 9.96
C LYS A 95 -7.62 7.11 10.85
N ASN A 96 -8.09 5.92 11.20
CA ASN A 96 -9.25 5.74 12.05
C ASN A 96 -9.00 6.17 13.51
N VAL A 97 -7.76 6.03 14.01
CA VAL A 97 -7.38 6.58 15.33
C VAL A 97 -7.42 8.11 15.30
N ILE A 98 -6.84 8.76 14.27
CA ILE A 98 -6.83 10.22 14.13
C ILE A 98 -8.26 10.79 14.03
N LEU A 99 -9.15 10.08 13.33
CA LEU A 99 -10.53 10.51 13.11
C LEU A 99 -11.49 10.11 14.25
N ASP A 100 -10.97 9.53 15.34
CA ASP A 100 -11.77 9.04 16.49
C ASP A 100 -12.83 7.98 16.09
N ASN A 101 -12.52 7.19 15.07
CA ASN A 101 -13.41 6.14 14.55
C ASN A 101 -13.21 4.78 15.23
N ILE A 102 -12.26 4.67 16.16
CA ILE A 102 -11.96 3.45 16.94
C ILE A 102 -12.13 3.77 18.43
N LEU A 103 -12.84 2.92 19.14
CA LEU A 103 -12.97 3.07 20.58
C LEU A 103 -11.60 2.96 21.27
N PRO A 104 -11.28 3.82 22.24
CA PRO A 104 -9.99 3.80 22.95
C PRO A 104 -9.58 2.42 23.49
N GLY A 105 -10.54 1.62 23.95
CA GLY A 105 -10.29 0.26 24.44
C GLY A 105 -9.85 -0.72 23.36
N ASP A 106 -10.20 -0.48 22.09
CA ASP A 106 -9.91 -1.36 20.97
C ASP A 106 -8.59 -1.00 20.27
N ILE A 107 -8.07 0.21 20.51
CA ILE A 107 -6.83 0.70 19.87
C ILE A 107 -5.66 -0.24 20.15
N TYR A 108 -5.49 -0.66 21.41
CA TYR A 108 -4.39 -1.54 21.80
C TYR A 108 -4.50 -2.93 21.16
N LEU A 109 -5.69 -3.51 21.15
CA LEU A 109 -5.93 -4.81 20.54
C LEU A 109 -5.66 -4.77 19.03
N LYS A 110 -6.17 -3.75 18.36
CA LYS A 110 -5.98 -3.55 16.91
C LYS A 110 -4.51 -3.28 16.54
N ALA A 111 -3.82 -2.48 17.32
CA ALA A 111 -2.39 -2.23 17.14
C ALA A 111 -1.58 -3.53 17.23
N ARG A 112 -1.92 -4.40 18.18
CA ARG A 112 -1.28 -5.70 18.35
C ARG A 112 -1.56 -6.66 17.18
N GLU A 113 -2.80 -6.73 16.70
CA GLU A 113 -3.18 -7.53 15.52
C GLU A 113 -2.38 -7.12 14.28
N LEU A 114 -2.19 -5.83 14.09
CA LEU A 114 -1.47 -5.25 12.94
C LEU A 114 0.05 -5.21 13.15
N HIS A 115 0.58 -5.78 14.23
CA HIS A 115 2.00 -5.70 14.59
C HIS A 115 2.53 -4.27 14.58
N PHE A 116 1.66 -3.32 15.00
CA PHE A 116 2.01 -1.90 15.10
C PHE A 116 2.73 -1.65 16.41
N ASN A 117 3.95 -1.12 16.33
CA ASN A 117 4.73 -0.82 17.54
C ASN A 117 4.11 0.40 18.25
N SER A 118 3.46 0.16 19.38
CA SER A 118 2.84 1.19 20.23
C SER A 118 3.78 1.77 21.28
N GLU A 119 4.98 1.20 21.47
CA GLU A 119 5.94 1.62 22.50
C GLU A 119 6.79 2.83 22.08
N VAL A 120 6.70 3.25 20.82
CA VAL A 120 7.48 4.38 20.31
C VAL A 120 6.66 5.67 20.33
N SER A 121 7.33 6.76 20.65
CA SER A 121 6.74 8.10 20.61
C SER A 121 6.54 8.54 19.16
N ARG A 122 5.37 9.13 18.88
CA ARG A 122 5.06 9.68 17.57
C ARG A 122 4.47 11.08 17.70
N VAL A 123 4.73 11.91 16.69
CA VAL A 123 4.07 13.20 16.50
C VAL A 123 3.16 13.11 15.28
N CYS A 124 2.03 13.78 15.35
CA CYS A 124 1.15 13.98 14.23
C CYS A 124 1.25 15.43 13.75
N LEU A 125 1.70 15.63 12.49
CA LEU A 125 1.67 16.91 11.83
C LEU A 125 0.49 16.93 10.86
N LEU A 126 -0.40 17.90 10.99
CA LEU A 126 -1.50 18.13 10.06
C LEU A 126 -1.09 19.18 9.04
N ILE A 127 -1.06 18.79 7.78
CA ILE A 127 -0.66 19.64 6.65
C ILE A 127 -1.92 19.97 5.87
N LYS A 128 -2.31 21.26 5.92
CA LYS A 128 -3.47 21.76 5.19
C LYS A 128 -3.01 22.50 3.93
N ILE A 129 -3.44 22.03 2.79
CA ILE A 129 -3.16 22.61 1.48
C ILE A 129 -4.11 23.80 1.26
N VAL A 130 -3.54 24.98 1.01
CA VAL A 130 -4.29 26.23 0.82
C VAL A 130 -4.53 26.50 -0.66
N SER A 131 -3.56 26.15 -1.53
CA SER A 131 -3.68 26.32 -2.97
C SER A 131 -3.48 24.99 -3.68
N LYS A 132 -4.40 24.64 -4.58
CA LYS A 132 -4.32 23.43 -5.38
C LYS A 132 -3.38 23.66 -6.57
N THR A 133 -2.47 22.73 -6.77
CA THR A 133 -1.58 22.66 -7.95
C THR A 133 -1.82 21.33 -8.65
N ASP A 134 -1.31 21.18 -9.88
CA ASP A 134 -1.40 19.92 -10.64
C ASP A 134 -0.56 18.79 -10.03
N VAL A 135 0.31 19.12 -9.07
CA VAL A 135 1.17 18.14 -8.40
C VAL A 135 0.52 17.68 -7.10
N SER A 136 0.54 16.37 -6.88
CA SER A 136 0.01 15.75 -5.65
C SER A 136 0.92 16.05 -4.46
N ALA A 137 0.47 16.92 -3.55
CA ALA A 137 1.17 17.19 -2.29
C ALA A 137 1.38 15.91 -1.45
N TYR A 138 0.45 14.97 -1.53
CA TYR A 138 0.56 13.66 -0.87
C TYR A 138 1.78 12.88 -1.37
N ASP A 139 2.00 12.81 -2.68
CA ASP A 139 3.13 12.07 -3.25
C ASP A 139 4.47 12.74 -2.90
N ILE A 140 4.50 14.08 -2.88
CA ILE A 140 5.68 14.83 -2.46
C ILE A 140 6.03 14.48 -1.02
N ILE A 141 5.07 14.57 -0.09
CA ILE A 141 5.29 14.28 1.32
C ILE A 141 5.68 12.80 1.50
N GLN A 142 5.07 11.86 0.77
CA GLN A 142 5.50 10.46 0.78
C GLN A 142 6.95 10.25 0.38
N ASN A 143 7.43 11.02 -0.60
CA ASN A 143 8.83 10.95 -1.06
C ASN A 143 9.80 11.57 -0.06
N LEU A 144 9.38 12.61 0.66
CA LEU A 144 10.18 13.21 1.74
C LEU A 144 10.36 12.26 2.93
N PHE A 145 9.39 11.36 3.17
CA PHE A 145 9.42 10.39 4.26
C PHE A 145 9.37 8.95 3.70
N PRO A 146 10.49 8.44 3.18
CA PRO A 146 10.53 7.14 2.49
C PRO A 146 10.43 5.94 3.43
N ASP A 147 10.74 6.07 4.73
CA ASP A 147 10.66 4.98 5.70
C ASP A 147 9.21 4.74 6.14
N LYS A 148 8.49 4.02 5.29
CA LYS A 148 7.06 3.70 5.48
C LYS A 148 6.78 2.69 6.61
N SER A 149 7.81 2.20 7.30
CA SER A 149 7.66 1.39 8.51
C SER A 149 7.53 2.24 9.78
N LYS A 150 8.06 3.47 9.74
CA LYS A 150 8.10 4.42 10.85
C LYS A 150 7.20 5.62 10.65
N ASP A 151 7.16 6.14 9.41
CA ASP A 151 6.49 7.38 9.06
C ASP A 151 5.26 7.07 8.19
N PHE A 152 4.10 7.53 8.61
CA PHE A 152 2.83 7.29 7.92
C PHE A 152 2.28 8.60 7.36
N VAL A 153 2.23 8.70 6.04
CA VAL A 153 1.56 9.80 5.35
C VAL A 153 0.14 9.35 5.02
N ILE A 154 -0.84 10.06 5.52
CA ILE A 154 -2.25 9.66 5.49
C ILE A 154 -3.08 10.79 4.88
N ASN A 155 -3.78 10.48 3.82
CA ASN A 155 -4.73 11.41 3.22
C ASN A 155 -6.02 11.43 4.05
N ILE A 156 -6.27 12.52 4.77
CA ILE A 156 -7.47 12.70 5.58
C ILE A 156 -8.64 13.06 4.67
N ASN A 157 -8.45 14.09 3.84
CA ASN A 157 -9.38 14.53 2.81
C ASN A 157 -8.61 15.20 1.65
N GLU A 158 -9.34 15.84 0.73
CA GLU A 158 -8.77 16.47 -0.48
C GLU A 158 -7.73 17.57 -0.18
N TYR A 159 -7.80 18.20 1.00
CA TYR A 159 -6.96 19.36 1.37
C TYR A 159 -6.10 19.12 2.60
N GLU A 160 -6.26 17.98 3.28
CA GLU A 160 -5.60 17.72 4.55
C GLU A 160 -4.88 16.37 4.54
N ILE A 161 -3.60 16.44 4.88
CA ILE A 161 -2.70 15.29 4.96
C ILE A 161 -2.17 15.21 6.38
N ALA A 162 -2.25 14.07 7.02
CA ALA A 162 -1.60 13.82 8.30
C ALA A 162 -0.29 13.07 8.08
N LEU A 163 0.80 13.60 8.63
CA LEU A 163 2.07 12.90 8.77
C LEU A 163 2.23 12.42 10.21
N VAL A 164 2.16 11.12 10.42
CA VAL A 164 2.47 10.51 11.71
C VAL A 164 3.90 10.00 11.68
N LYS A 165 4.77 10.70 12.39
CA LYS A 165 6.21 10.47 12.38
C LYS A 165 6.70 9.90 13.70
N GLU A 166 7.53 8.84 13.63
CA GLU A 166 8.26 8.35 14.78
C GLU A 166 9.33 9.37 15.21
N ILE A 167 9.36 9.68 16.50
CA ILE A 167 10.31 10.62 17.10
C ILE A 167 11.07 9.97 18.26
N LYS A 168 12.22 10.51 18.59
CA LYS A 168 12.96 10.13 19.77
C LYS A 168 12.35 10.74 21.01
N ALA A 169 12.54 10.11 22.16
CA ALA A 169 12.02 10.61 23.43
C ALA A 169 12.59 11.98 23.86
N ASP A 170 13.77 12.34 23.34
CA ASP A 170 14.47 13.60 23.59
C ASP A 170 14.22 14.67 22.50
N THR A 171 13.27 14.43 21.59
CA THR A 171 12.92 15.41 20.53
C THR A 171 12.28 16.67 21.15
N GLU A 172 12.88 17.81 20.91
CA GLU A 172 12.39 19.10 21.40
C GLU A 172 11.32 19.71 20.48
N SER A 173 10.42 20.54 21.03
CA SER A 173 9.40 21.26 20.24
C SER A 173 10.03 22.07 19.10
N ARG A 174 11.21 22.63 19.32
CA ARG A 174 11.96 23.39 18.31
C ARG A 174 12.36 22.56 17.09
N ASP A 175 12.62 21.27 17.26
CA ASP A 175 12.96 20.39 16.15
C ASP A 175 11.71 20.03 15.35
N LEU A 176 10.56 19.91 16.02
CA LEU A 176 9.28 19.73 15.36
C LEU A 176 8.87 20.97 14.55
N GLU A 177 9.10 22.17 15.07
CA GLU A 177 8.88 23.44 14.36
C GLU A 177 9.77 23.53 13.11
N LYS A 178 11.05 23.16 13.21
CA LYS A 178 11.96 23.10 12.05
C LYS A 178 11.48 22.09 11.00
N LEU A 179 11.01 20.94 11.45
CA LEU A 179 10.45 19.92 10.56
C LEU A 179 9.22 20.46 9.82
N ALA A 180 8.29 21.11 10.54
CA ALA A 180 7.09 21.71 9.96
C ALA A 180 7.45 22.80 8.94
N SER A 181 8.41 23.68 9.28
CA SER A 181 8.91 24.72 8.36
C SER A 181 9.55 24.09 7.12
N SER A 182 10.40 23.08 7.29
CA SER A 182 11.04 22.39 6.16
C SER A 182 10.03 21.77 5.18
N ILE A 183 8.95 21.18 5.69
CA ILE A 183 7.86 20.64 4.84
C ILE A 183 7.19 21.78 4.07
N SER A 184 6.83 22.85 4.76
CA SER A 184 6.17 24.01 4.15
C SER A 184 7.06 24.69 3.10
N ASP A 185 8.34 24.85 3.41
CA ASP A 185 9.32 25.46 2.50
C ASP A 185 9.53 24.62 1.24
N THR A 186 9.65 23.29 1.39
CA THR A 186 9.79 22.38 0.25
C THR A 186 8.55 22.43 -0.65
N LEU A 187 7.35 22.33 -0.08
CA LEU A 187 6.11 22.40 -0.85
C LEU A 187 5.96 23.75 -1.57
N SER A 188 6.33 24.85 -0.93
CA SER A 188 6.17 26.19 -1.49
C SER A 188 7.24 26.53 -2.53
N SER A 189 8.52 26.21 -2.26
CA SER A 189 9.63 26.61 -3.12
C SER A 189 9.83 25.72 -4.33
N GLU A 190 9.64 24.42 -4.16
CA GLU A 190 9.90 23.44 -5.24
C GLU A 190 8.64 23.08 -6.04
N PHE A 191 7.47 23.14 -5.41
CA PHE A 191 6.22 22.67 -6.01
C PHE A 191 5.12 23.73 -6.08
N TYR A 192 5.41 24.97 -5.69
CA TYR A 192 4.46 26.10 -5.71
C TYR A 192 3.15 25.81 -4.96
N THR A 193 3.19 24.93 -3.98
CA THR A 193 2.04 24.49 -3.19
C THR A 193 2.07 25.15 -1.82
N HIS A 194 1.15 26.08 -1.57
CA HIS A 194 1.06 26.73 -0.28
C HIS A 194 0.31 25.86 0.72
N CYS A 195 0.90 25.68 1.89
CA CYS A 195 0.30 24.88 2.97
C CYS A 195 0.53 25.53 4.33
N VAL A 196 -0.26 25.11 5.30
CA VAL A 196 -0.11 25.38 6.73
C VAL A 196 0.12 24.07 7.44
N VAL A 197 1.15 24.03 8.29
CA VAL A 197 1.48 22.81 9.06
C VAL A 197 1.21 23.08 10.55
N GLY A 198 0.32 22.27 11.13
CA GLY A 198 0.05 22.23 12.57
C GLY A 198 0.71 21.00 13.20
N ILE A 199 1.13 21.12 14.47
CA ILE A 199 1.75 20.06 15.26
C ILE A 199 0.85 19.72 16.45
#